data_5f2179495322092d179dd92cf845e4b9
#
_entry.id   5f2179495322092d179dd92cf845e4b9
#
_cell.length_a   1.000
_cell.length_b   1.000
_cell.length_c   1.000
_cell.angle_alpha   90.00
_cell.angle_beta   90.00
_cell.angle_gamma   90.00
#
_symmetry.space_group_name_H-M   'P 1'
#
loop_
_entity.id
_entity.type
_entity.pdbx_description
1 polymer ?
#
loop_
_entity_poly.entity_id
_entity_poly.type
_entity_poly.pdbx_seq_one_letter_code
_entity_poly.pdbx_strand_id
1 'polypeptide(L)'
;SAASDVYKRQQARFANAGNFTLLHEDFLETDLTAVAPLLGAKCAVAANLPYYVTTPVCMKLLTSALPIERMALMLQKEAAERFTALPGSRQYGPLTVLAQRYYDIKFLMELSPARYYPQPEVDSAVLTLARRPGVTDLPALPRVLASAFSMRRKTLMNNLRSAGLSRENAEALLEKCGIPPAARAEALPPEAFACLAEAML
;
A
#
# COMPACT_ATOMS: atom_id res chain seq x y z
N SER A 1 16.30 -19.53 -17.04
CA SER A 1 16.43 -18.09 -16.71
C SER A 1 16.89 -17.96 -15.25
N ALA A 2 17.53 -16.85 -14.89
CA ALA A 2 18.04 -16.63 -13.52
C ALA A 2 16.94 -16.85 -12.45
N ALA A 3 15.71 -16.46 -12.71
CA ALA A 3 14.56 -16.71 -11.82
C ALA A 3 14.27 -18.21 -11.62
N SER A 4 14.37 -19.01 -12.67
CA SER A 4 14.21 -20.47 -12.61
C SER A 4 15.31 -21.12 -11.77
N ASP A 5 16.54 -20.60 -11.80
CA ASP A 5 17.66 -21.16 -11.03
C ASP A 5 17.54 -20.79 -9.54
N VAL A 6 17.06 -19.60 -9.22
CA VAL A 6 16.77 -19.20 -7.83
C VAL A 6 15.67 -20.08 -7.23
N TYR A 7 14.59 -20.29 -7.97
CA TYR A 7 13.49 -21.18 -7.55
C TYR A 7 13.98 -22.59 -7.23
N LYS A 8 14.75 -23.20 -8.14
CA LYS A 8 15.29 -24.56 -7.94
C LYS A 8 16.20 -24.67 -6.71
N ARG A 9 17.03 -23.64 -6.47
CA ARG A 9 17.87 -23.58 -5.27
C ARG A 9 17.07 -23.46 -3.98
N GLN A 10 16.04 -22.65 -3.98
CA GLN A 10 15.13 -22.51 -2.82
C GLN A 10 14.39 -23.82 -2.55
N GLN A 11 13.83 -24.44 -3.59
CA GLN A 11 13.16 -25.72 -3.47
C GLN A 11 14.07 -26.81 -2.91
N ALA A 12 15.29 -26.92 -3.41
CA ALA A 12 16.29 -27.89 -2.91
C ALA A 12 16.70 -27.58 -1.47
N ARG A 13 16.90 -26.32 -1.12
CA ARG A 13 17.33 -25.91 0.24
C ARG A 13 16.30 -26.18 1.29
N PHE A 14 15.00 -26.04 0.96
CA PHE A 14 13.90 -26.16 1.90
C PHE A 14 13.06 -27.46 1.70
N ALA A 15 13.56 -28.41 0.90
CA ALA A 15 12.84 -29.64 0.56
C ALA A 15 12.35 -30.43 1.79
N ASN A 16 13.08 -30.36 2.92
CA ASN A 16 12.75 -31.07 4.16
C ASN A 16 12.11 -30.14 5.22
N ALA A 17 11.78 -28.91 4.89
CA ALA A 17 11.15 -27.97 5.81
C ALA A 17 9.62 -28.14 5.75
N GLY A 18 9.03 -28.82 6.74
CA GLY A 18 7.58 -29.08 6.78
C GLY A 18 6.70 -27.83 6.99
N ASN A 19 7.32 -26.69 7.27
CA ASN A 19 6.66 -25.40 7.46
C ASN A 19 6.97 -24.39 6.33
N PHE A 20 7.39 -24.86 5.17
CA PHE A 20 7.75 -24.02 4.03
C PHE A 20 6.91 -24.36 2.80
N THR A 21 6.28 -23.34 2.23
CA THR A 21 5.55 -23.43 0.96
C THR A 21 6.17 -22.43 -0.01
N LEU A 22 6.55 -22.91 -1.20
CA LEU A 22 7.15 -22.09 -2.24
C LEU A 22 6.15 -21.91 -3.40
N LEU A 23 5.75 -20.68 -3.64
CA LEU A 23 4.94 -20.28 -4.79
C LEU A 23 5.87 -19.62 -5.83
N HIS A 24 5.88 -20.15 -7.04
CA HIS A 24 6.69 -19.62 -8.15
C HIS A 24 5.82 -18.96 -9.19
N GLU A 25 5.42 -17.74 -8.92
CA GLU A 25 4.51 -16.94 -9.74
C GLU A 25 4.83 -15.46 -9.63
N ASP A 26 4.26 -14.65 -10.51
CA ASP A 26 4.31 -13.20 -10.36
C ASP A 26 3.42 -12.78 -9.20
N PHE A 27 4.01 -12.12 -8.20
CA PHE A 27 3.25 -11.66 -7.03
C PHE A 27 2.07 -10.75 -7.41
N LEU A 28 2.18 -9.94 -8.47
CA LEU A 28 1.11 -9.06 -8.89
C LEU A 28 -0.08 -9.82 -9.49
N GLU A 29 0.16 -10.99 -10.08
CA GLU A 29 -0.87 -11.87 -10.64
C GLU A 29 -1.39 -12.90 -9.62
N THR A 30 -0.66 -13.16 -8.53
CA THR A 30 -1.04 -14.13 -7.50
C THR A 30 -2.38 -13.76 -6.85
N ASP A 31 -3.31 -14.71 -6.77
CA ASP A 31 -4.53 -14.54 -5.98
C ASP A 31 -4.22 -14.71 -4.49
N LEU A 32 -4.15 -13.59 -3.76
CA LEU A 32 -3.87 -13.59 -2.32
C LEU A 32 -4.99 -14.23 -1.51
N THR A 33 -6.21 -14.38 -2.03
CA THR A 33 -7.28 -15.10 -1.34
C THR A 33 -7.01 -16.60 -1.31
N ALA A 34 -6.36 -17.14 -2.34
CA ALA A 34 -5.90 -18.52 -2.38
C ALA A 34 -4.70 -18.78 -1.45
N VAL A 35 -3.91 -17.75 -1.15
CA VAL A 35 -2.77 -17.83 -0.21
C VAL A 35 -3.23 -17.75 1.24
N ALA A 36 -4.31 -17.04 1.54
CA ALA A 36 -4.80 -16.81 2.89
C ALA A 36 -4.95 -18.08 3.75
N PRO A 37 -5.47 -19.22 3.24
CA PRO A 37 -5.58 -20.46 4.01
C PRO A 37 -4.24 -21.08 4.42
N LEU A 38 -3.15 -20.74 3.74
CA LEU A 38 -1.79 -21.19 4.09
C LEU A 38 -1.20 -20.41 5.26
N LEU A 39 -1.80 -19.26 5.58
CA LEU A 39 -1.38 -18.36 6.65
C LEU A 39 -2.27 -18.59 7.88
N GLY A 40 -1.73 -18.42 9.06
CA GLY A 40 -2.53 -18.46 10.28
C GLY A 40 -3.44 -17.23 10.42
N ALA A 41 -4.10 -17.11 11.59
CA ALA A 41 -4.96 -15.97 11.91
C ALA A 41 -4.23 -14.61 11.88
N LYS A 42 -2.89 -14.62 11.86
CA LYS A 42 -2.01 -13.46 11.77
C LYS A 42 -0.79 -13.82 10.95
N CYS A 43 -0.37 -12.89 10.09
CA CYS A 43 0.84 -13.07 9.32
C CYS A 43 1.74 -11.83 9.36
N ALA A 44 2.99 -12.04 9.00
CA ALA A 44 3.96 -10.96 8.79
C ALA A 44 4.54 -11.06 7.38
N VAL A 45 4.87 -9.92 6.81
CA VAL A 45 5.51 -9.79 5.50
C VAL A 45 6.93 -9.29 5.69
N ALA A 46 7.91 -9.98 5.10
CA ALA A 46 9.27 -9.48 4.96
C ALA A 46 9.63 -9.49 3.47
N ALA A 47 9.95 -8.34 2.90
CA ALA A 47 10.20 -8.21 1.49
C ALA A 47 11.33 -7.24 1.17
N ASN A 48 12.23 -7.66 0.29
CA ASN A 48 13.13 -6.79 -0.44
C ASN A 48 12.53 -6.57 -1.84
N LEU A 49 11.97 -5.39 -2.07
CA LEU A 49 11.16 -5.12 -3.25
C LEU A 49 12.00 -4.61 -4.41
N PRO A 50 11.86 -5.21 -5.61
CA PRO A 50 12.43 -4.63 -6.82
C PRO A 50 11.86 -3.22 -7.03
N TYR A 51 12.72 -2.27 -7.39
CA TYR A 51 12.36 -0.86 -7.43
C TYR A 51 11.20 -0.52 -8.37
N TYR A 52 11.14 -1.21 -9.53
CA TYR A 52 10.14 -0.95 -10.56
C TYR A 52 8.72 -1.43 -10.21
N VAL A 53 8.56 -2.32 -9.21
CA VAL A 53 7.25 -2.86 -8.77
C VAL A 53 6.87 -2.47 -7.34
N THR A 54 7.67 -1.65 -6.67
CA THR A 54 7.46 -1.30 -5.26
C THR A 54 6.04 -0.81 -4.98
N THR A 55 5.57 0.20 -5.71
CA THR A 55 4.24 0.79 -5.47
C THR A 55 3.10 -0.21 -5.70
N PRO A 56 3.00 -0.92 -6.84
CA PRO A 56 1.94 -1.88 -7.04
C PRO A 56 1.96 -3.05 -6.04
N VAL A 57 3.13 -3.56 -5.66
CA VAL A 57 3.24 -4.61 -4.63
C VAL A 57 2.73 -4.12 -3.27
N CYS A 58 3.17 -2.93 -2.84
CA CYS A 58 2.71 -2.35 -1.58
C CYS A 58 1.20 -2.07 -1.60
N MET A 59 0.67 -1.54 -2.70
CA MET A 59 -0.78 -1.34 -2.84
C MET A 59 -1.53 -2.66 -2.73
N LYS A 60 -1.07 -3.71 -3.41
CA LYS A 60 -1.69 -5.04 -3.35
C LYS A 60 -1.69 -5.61 -1.94
N LEU A 61 -0.58 -5.47 -1.19
CA LEU A 61 -0.51 -5.89 0.22
C LEU A 61 -1.47 -5.10 1.10
N LEU A 62 -1.48 -3.77 0.99
CA LEU A 62 -2.30 -2.88 1.83
C LEU A 62 -3.81 -2.99 1.56
N THR A 63 -4.20 -3.45 0.37
CA THR A 63 -5.61 -3.65 -0.01
C THR A 63 -6.05 -5.10 0.04
N SER A 64 -5.15 -6.02 0.39
CA SER A 64 -5.47 -7.45 0.49
C SER A 64 -6.30 -7.76 1.74
N ALA A 65 -7.07 -8.84 1.66
CA ALA A 65 -7.78 -9.40 2.82
C ALA A 65 -6.87 -10.28 3.71
N LEU A 66 -5.55 -10.28 3.49
CA LEU A 66 -4.62 -11.03 4.33
C LEU A 66 -4.55 -10.44 5.73
N PRO A 67 -4.45 -11.28 6.78
CA PRO A 67 -4.38 -10.84 8.17
C PRO A 67 -2.96 -10.34 8.53
N ILE A 68 -2.50 -9.31 7.80
CA ILE A 68 -1.13 -8.78 7.95
C ILE A 68 -1.04 -7.91 9.20
N GLU A 69 -0.35 -8.41 10.22
CA GLU A 69 -0.09 -7.68 11.46
C GLU A 69 1.17 -6.81 11.38
N ARG A 70 2.18 -7.27 10.64
CA ARG A 70 3.47 -6.56 10.53
C ARG A 70 4.05 -6.69 9.14
N MET A 71 4.73 -5.65 8.70
CA MET A 71 5.56 -5.68 7.48
C MET A 71 6.93 -5.12 7.77
N ALA A 72 7.97 -5.73 7.17
CA ALA A 72 9.31 -5.19 7.05
C ALA A 72 9.64 -5.11 5.56
N LEU A 73 9.76 -3.90 5.04
CA LEU A 73 9.93 -3.65 3.62
C LEU A 73 11.24 -2.93 3.36
N MET A 74 12.08 -3.47 2.49
CA MET A 74 13.24 -2.80 1.95
C MET A 74 12.95 -2.34 0.54
N LEU A 75 13.11 -1.05 0.28
CA LEU A 75 12.74 -0.37 -0.96
C LEU A 75 13.60 0.88 -1.18
N GLN A 76 13.46 1.54 -2.31
CA GLN A 76 14.12 2.83 -2.55
C GLN A 76 13.70 3.86 -1.50
N LYS A 77 14.63 4.71 -1.05
CA LYS A 77 14.38 5.76 -0.06
C LYS A 77 13.21 6.67 -0.46
N GLU A 78 13.16 7.12 -1.72
CA GLU A 78 12.04 7.95 -2.20
C GLU A 78 10.67 7.23 -2.11
N ALA A 79 10.65 5.92 -2.38
CA ALA A 79 9.43 5.13 -2.24
C ALA A 79 9.04 4.95 -0.76
N ALA A 80 10.03 4.83 0.14
CA ALA A 80 9.82 4.78 1.58
C ALA A 80 9.21 6.09 2.13
N GLU A 81 9.67 7.23 1.66
CA GLU A 81 9.17 8.55 2.05
C GLU A 81 7.67 8.73 1.74
N ARG A 82 7.15 8.04 0.72
CA ARG A 82 5.70 8.07 0.41
C ARG A 82 4.83 7.53 1.53
N PHE A 83 5.33 6.59 2.33
CA PHE A 83 4.56 6.00 3.43
C PHE A 83 4.29 6.99 4.55
N THR A 84 5.18 7.96 4.75
CA THR A 84 5.11 8.96 5.83
C THR A 84 4.89 10.38 5.30
N ALA A 85 4.58 10.53 4.02
CA ALA A 85 4.34 11.81 3.39
C ALA A 85 3.19 12.57 4.08
N LEU A 86 3.33 13.89 4.19
CA LEU A 86 2.28 14.73 4.74
C LEU A 86 1.31 15.21 3.66
N PRO A 87 0.04 15.49 3.99
CA PRO A 87 -0.90 16.14 3.09
C PRO A 87 -0.29 17.40 2.48
N GLY A 88 -0.52 17.62 1.19
CA GLY A 88 0.04 18.73 0.42
C GLY A 88 1.43 18.49 -0.15
N SER A 89 2.15 17.45 0.28
CA SER A 89 3.45 17.10 -0.29
C SER A 89 3.34 16.40 -1.65
N ARG A 90 4.43 16.44 -2.42
CA ARG A 90 4.49 15.80 -3.75
C ARG A 90 4.32 14.27 -3.69
N GLN A 91 4.81 13.65 -2.64
CA GLN A 91 4.80 12.20 -2.44
C GLN A 91 3.46 11.67 -1.90
N TYR A 92 2.60 12.56 -1.37
CA TYR A 92 1.32 12.17 -0.80
C TYR A 92 0.35 11.58 -1.83
N GLY A 93 -0.29 10.47 -1.49
CA GLY A 93 -1.20 9.77 -2.38
C GLY A 93 -1.88 8.55 -1.77
N PRO A 94 -2.53 7.70 -2.60
CA PRO A 94 -3.28 6.53 -2.12
C PRO A 94 -2.48 5.59 -1.21
N LEU A 95 -1.21 5.32 -1.56
CA LEU A 95 -0.32 4.48 -0.76
C LEU A 95 -0.14 5.06 0.65
N THR A 96 0.09 6.37 0.72
CA THR A 96 0.27 7.10 1.99
C THR A 96 -0.97 6.95 2.87
N VAL A 97 -2.14 7.23 2.29
CA VAL A 97 -3.42 7.18 3.03
C VAL A 97 -3.69 5.79 3.57
N LEU A 98 -3.55 4.74 2.74
CA LEU A 98 -3.74 3.35 3.17
C LEU A 98 -2.77 2.95 4.26
N ALA A 99 -1.47 3.26 4.07
CA ALA A 99 -0.46 2.89 5.04
C ALA A 99 -0.68 3.60 6.38
N GLN A 100 -0.90 4.91 6.38
CA GLN A 100 -1.09 5.69 7.60
C GLN A 100 -2.43 5.41 8.30
N ARG A 101 -3.46 5.02 7.55
CA ARG A 101 -4.76 4.63 8.14
C ARG A 101 -4.64 3.35 8.95
N TYR A 102 -3.92 2.36 8.44
CA TYR A 102 -3.93 1.03 9.00
C TYR A 102 -2.69 0.66 9.82
N TYR A 103 -1.57 1.38 9.67
CA TYR A 103 -0.30 0.98 10.26
C TYR A 103 0.43 2.13 10.94
N ASP A 104 1.12 1.81 12.02
CA ASP A 104 2.19 2.63 12.58
C ASP A 104 3.47 2.33 11.80
N ILE A 105 4.08 3.37 11.24
CA ILE A 105 5.18 3.27 10.28
C ILE A 105 6.44 3.81 10.92
N LYS A 106 7.53 3.05 10.84
CA LYS A 106 8.84 3.47 11.34
C LYS A 106 9.92 3.23 10.28
N PHE A 107 10.75 4.23 10.05
CA PHE A 107 12.02 4.06 9.36
C PHE A 107 12.98 3.32 10.31
N LEU A 108 13.42 2.13 9.90
CA LEU A 108 14.35 1.34 10.70
C LEU A 108 15.81 1.73 10.41
N MET A 109 16.18 1.83 9.13
CA MET A 109 17.51 2.21 8.69
C MET A 109 17.53 2.66 7.23
N GLU A 110 18.57 3.41 6.87
CA GLU A 110 18.93 3.71 5.50
C GLU A 110 20.17 2.91 5.11
N LEU A 111 20.24 2.52 3.85
CA LEU A 111 21.31 1.72 3.27
C LEU A 111 21.88 2.43 2.04
N SER A 112 23.15 2.80 2.11
CA SER A 112 23.82 3.43 0.97
C SER A 112 24.05 2.42 -0.16
N PRO A 113 24.13 2.89 -1.41
CA PRO A 113 24.42 2.06 -2.59
C PRO A 113 25.68 1.22 -2.48
N ALA A 114 26.69 1.68 -1.74
CA ALA A 114 27.95 0.96 -1.53
C ALA A 114 27.82 -0.40 -0.84
N ARG A 115 26.64 -0.71 -0.27
CA ARG A 115 26.36 -2.01 0.38
C ARG A 115 25.84 -3.09 -0.57
N TYR A 116 25.69 -2.76 -1.86
CA TYR A 116 25.08 -3.65 -2.84
C TYR A 116 26.04 -3.98 -3.98
N TYR A 117 25.87 -5.17 -4.55
CA TYR A 117 26.52 -5.58 -5.79
C TYR A 117 25.51 -6.26 -6.73
N PRO A 118 25.32 -5.75 -7.96
CA PRO A 118 25.81 -4.47 -8.45
C PRO A 118 25.26 -3.29 -7.64
N GLN A 119 26.02 -2.20 -7.59
CA GLN A 119 25.67 -1.00 -6.84
C GLN A 119 24.51 -0.27 -7.53
N PRO A 120 23.38 0.01 -6.83
CA PRO A 120 22.29 0.81 -7.37
C PRO A 120 22.67 2.30 -7.40
N GLU A 121 21.89 3.11 -8.11
CA GLU A 121 22.11 4.56 -8.23
C GLU A 121 21.56 5.36 -7.03
N VAL A 122 20.69 4.75 -6.22
CA VAL A 122 19.94 5.43 -5.17
C VAL A 122 20.00 4.69 -3.84
N ASP A 123 19.81 5.42 -2.76
CA ASP A 123 19.72 4.86 -1.41
C ASP A 123 18.49 3.97 -1.27
N SER A 124 18.61 2.95 -0.43
CA SER A 124 17.51 2.12 0.03
C SER A 124 17.15 2.47 1.47
N ALA A 125 15.92 2.15 1.86
CA ALA A 125 15.48 2.25 3.24
C ALA A 125 14.73 0.99 3.65
N VAL A 126 14.78 0.67 4.93
CA VAL A 126 13.97 -0.37 5.54
C VAL A 126 12.90 0.31 6.38
N LEU A 127 11.64 0.01 6.06
CA LEU A 127 10.48 0.41 6.85
C LEU A 127 9.94 -0.78 7.63
N THR A 128 9.43 -0.50 8.83
CA THR A 128 8.54 -1.42 9.53
C THR A 128 7.17 -0.79 9.67
N LEU A 129 6.15 -1.61 9.43
CA LEU A 129 4.75 -1.25 9.59
C LEU A 129 4.13 -2.22 10.60
N ALA A 130 3.47 -1.70 11.61
CA ALA A 130 2.73 -2.49 12.60
C ALA A 130 1.26 -2.10 12.53
N ARG A 131 0.36 -3.07 12.38
CA ARG A 131 -1.07 -2.79 12.30
C ARG A 131 -1.55 -2.11 13.56
N ARG A 132 -2.31 -1.03 13.40
CA ARG A 132 -2.88 -0.28 14.51
C ARG A 132 -3.97 -1.10 15.20
N PRO A 133 -3.98 -1.20 16.52
CA PRO A 133 -5.04 -1.89 17.23
C PRO A 133 -6.38 -1.17 17.08
N GLY A 134 -7.47 -1.93 16.99
CA GLY A 134 -8.84 -1.39 16.95
C GLY A 134 -9.23 -0.66 15.65
N VAL A 135 -8.36 -0.66 14.65
CA VAL A 135 -8.67 -0.05 13.35
C VAL A 135 -9.60 -0.96 12.56
N THR A 136 -10.76 -0.43 12.18
CA THR A 136 -11.74 -1.10 11.33
C THR A 136 -11.31 -1.03 9.87
N ASP A 137 -11.41 -2.16 9.18
CA ASP A 137 -11.21 -2.23 7.74
C ASP A 137 -12.36 -1.54 7.01
N LEU A 138 -12.01 -0.75 6.01
CA LEU A 138 -12.94 -0.04 5.15
C LEU A 138 -12.81 -0.58 3.72
N PRO A 139 -13.62 -1.57 3.33
CA PRO A 139 -13.53 -2.19 2.00
C PRO A 139 -13.71 -1.19 0.85
N ALA A 140 -14.46 -0.11 1.07
CA ALA A 140 -14.66 0.96 0.09
C ALA A 140 -13.43 1.88 -0.07
N LEU A 141 -12.52 1.94 0.91
CA LEU A 141 -11.43 2.91 0.92
C LEU A 141 -10.52 2.83 -0.32
N PRO A 142 -10.09 1.66 -0.80
CA PRO A 142 -9.27 1.59 -2.02
C PRO A 142 -9.97 2.20 -3.23
N ARG A 143 -11.28 1.96 -3.38
CA ARG A 143 -12.09 2.52 -4.47
C ARG A 143 -12.25 4.03 -4.34
N VAL A 144 -12.50 4.53 -3.13
CA VAL A 144 -12.54 5.97 -2.84
C VAL A 144 -11.23 6.64 -3.22
N LEU A 145 -10.10 6.07 -2.84
CA LEU A 145 -8.79 6.61 -3.16
C LEU A 145 -8.49 6.59 -4.66
N ALA A 146 -8.84 5.51 -5.36
CA ALA A 146 -8.68 5.45 -6.81
C ALA A 146 -9.47 6.57 -7.50
N SER A 147 -10.71 6.83 -7.06
CA SER A 147 -11.53 7.92 -7.57
C SER A 147 -10.96 9.28 -7.19
N ALA A 148 -10.64 9.50 -5.91
CA ALA A 148 -10.19 10.78 -5.38
C ALA A 148 -8.88 11.28 -6.02
N PHE A 149 -7.95 10.37 -6.32
CA PHE A 149 -6.65 10.68 -6.89
C PHE A 149 -6.56 10.47 -8.41
N SER A 150 -7.68 10.20 -9.09
CA SER A 150 -7.71 9.93 -10.55
C SER A 150 -7.17 11.09 -11.37
N MET A 151 -7.44 12.33 -10.96
CA MET A 151 -6.96 13.55 -11.63
C MET A 151 -6.36 14.51 -10.60
N ARG A 152 -5.04 14.44 -10.41
CA ARG A 152 -4.32 15.17 -9.37
C ARG A 152 -4.58 16.69 -9.36
N ARG A 153 -4.71 17.32 -10.53
CA ARG A 153 -4.93 18.77 -10.67
C ARG A 153 -6.38 19.22 -10.49
N LYS A 154 -7.33 18.30 -10.35
CA LYS A 154 -8.75 18.61 -10.17
C LYS A 154 -9.14 18.60 -8.68
N THR A 155 -10.26 19.26 -8.38
CA THR A 155 -10.87 19.19 -7.04
C THR A 155 -11.40 17.78 -6.78
N LEU A 156 -11.54 17.41 -5.52
CA LEU A 156 -12.14 16.14 -5.12
C LEU A 156 -13.57 16.00 -5.66
N MET A 157 -14.35 17.08 -5.62
CA MET A 157 -15.68 17.15 -6.24
C MET A 157 -15.66 16.68 -7.71
N ASN A 158 -14.73 17.22 -8.51
CA ASN A 158 -14.63 16.85 -9.92
C ASN A 158 -14.20 15.40 -10.11
N ASN A 159 -13.31 14.89 -9.26
CA ASN A 159 -12.86 13.50 -9.29
C ASN A 159 -14.00 12.54 -8.98
N LEU A 160 -14.79 12.80 -7.93
CA LEU A 160 -15.95 12.00 -7.55
C LEU A 160 -17.02 11.98 -8.66
N ARG A 161 -17.29 13.13 -9.28
CA ARG A 161 -18.22 13.21 -10.42
C ARG A 161 -17.71 12.44 -11.63
N SER A 162 -16.44 12.51 -11.94
CA SER A 162 -15.82 11.72 -13.01
C SER A 162 -15.87 10.22 -12.74
N ALA A 163 -15.95 9.83 -11.47
CA ALA A 163 -16.13 8.43 -11.05
C ALA A 163 -17.61 7.98 -11.06
N GLY A 164 -18.54 8.85 -11.52
CA GLY A 164 -19.95 8.51 -11.72
C GLY A 164 -20.93 9.01 -10.66
N LEU A 165 -20.49 9.79 -9.65
CA LEU A 165 -21.41 10.39 -8.71
C LEU A 165 -22.15 11.58 -9.35
N SER A 166 -23.45 11.71 -9.08
CA SER A 166 -24.17 12.92 -9.42
C SER A 166 -23.59 14.13 -8.65
N ARG A 167 -23.87 15.34 -9.11
CA ARG A 167 -23.40 16.55 -8.42
C ARG A 167 -23.96 16.61 -6.99
N GLU A 168 -25.25 16.36 -6.85
CA GLU A 168 -25.97 16.40 -5.56
C GLU A 168 -25.39 15.38 -4.58
N ASN A 169 -25.15 14.14 -5.03
CA ASN A 169 -24.57 13.09 -4.18
C ASN A 169 -23.13 13.40 -3.78
N ALA A 170 -22.34 13.99 -4.70
CA ALA A 170 -20.97 14.38 -4.37
C ALA A 170 -20.93 15.56 -3.39
N GLU A 171 -21.82 16.56 -3.54
CA GLU A 171 -21.96 17.70 -2.60
C GLU A 171 -22.36 17.19 -1.21
N ALA A 172 -23.42 16.38 -1.12
CA ALA A 172 -23.88 15.80 0.15
C ALA A 172 -22.79 14.95 0.85
N LEU A 173 -22.04 14.17 0.07
CA LEU A 173 -20.95 13.34 0.59
C LEU A 173 -19.82 14.20 1.18
N LEU A 174 -19.42 15.26 0.47
CA LEU A 174 -18.37 16.17 0.94
C LEU A 174 -18.82 16.95 2.17
N GLU A 175 -20.07 17.43 2.19
CA GLU A 175 -20.66 18.13 3.33
C GLU A 175 -20.70 17.23 4.57
N LYS A 176 -21.17 15.97 4.42
CA LYS A 176 -21.19 14.97 5.50
C LYS A 176 -19.81 14.76 6.13
N CYS A 177 -18.74 14.82 5.32
CA CYS A 177 -17.37 14.66 5.78
C CYS A 177 -16.65 15.98 6.11
N GLY A 178 -17.35 17.12 6.07
CA GLY A 178 -16.76 18.42 6.36
C GLY A 178 -15.66 18.86 5.38
N ILE A 179 -15.72 18.36 4.13
CA ILE A 179 -14.70 18.61 3.11
C ILE A 179 -15.15 19.77 2.22
N PRO A 180 -14.35 20.84 2.11
CA PRO A 180 -14.66 21.94 1.21
C PRO A 180 -14.76 21.47 -0.25
N PRO A 181 -15.76 21.94 -1.05
CA PRO A 181 -15.91 21.55 -2.47
C PRO A 181 -14.69 21.87 -3.34
N ALA A 182 -13.92 22.90 -2.97
CA ALA A 182 -12.69 23.28 -3.68
C ALA A 182 -11.47 22.47 -3.28
N ALA A 183 -11.56 21.61 -2.27
CA ALA A 183 -10.43 20.82 -1.79
C ALA A 183 -9.92 19.86 -2.87
N ARG A 184 -8.60 19.66 -2.89
CA ARG A 184 -7.95 18.62 -3.69
C ARG A 184 -7.64 17.43 -2.79
N ALA A 185 -7.68 16.22 -3.36
CA ALA A 185 -7.38 15.01 -2.61
C ALA A 185 -6.02 15.07 -1.90
N GLU A 186 -5.00 15.60 -2.57
CA GLU A 186 -3.65 15.70 -2.00
C GLU A 186 -3.54 16.59 -0.75
N ALA A 187 -4.49 17.47 -0.50
CA ALA A 187 -4.49 18.37 0.66
C ALA A 187 -5.25 17.81 1.87
N LEU A 188 -5.92 16.68 1.72
CA LEU A 188 -6.77 16.10 2.75
C LEU A 188 -6.02 15.08 3.60
N PRO A 189 -6.27 15.04 4.93
CA PRO A 189 -5.69 14.04 5.80
C PRO A 189 -6.34 12.65 5.58
N PRO A 190 -5.70 11.55 6.00
CA PRO A 190 -6.22 10.19 5.85
C PRO A 190 -7.63 9.98 6.40
N GLU A 191 -7.99 10.67 7.48
CA GLU A 191 -9.28 10.59 8.15
C GLU A 191 -10.44 11.07 7.25
N ALA A 192 -10.18 12.05 6.38
CA ALA A 192 -11.18 12.54 5.43
C ALA A 192 -11.58 11.43 4.42
N PHE A 193 -10.63 10.62 3.97
CA PHE A 193 -10.90 9.49 3.08
C PHE A 193 -11.60 8.34 3.81
N ALA A 194 -11.30 8.14 5.10
CA ALA A 194 -12.02 7.18 5.91
C ALA A 194 -13.49 7.56 6.05
N CYS A 195 -13.78 8.85 6.34
CA CYS A 195 -15.15 9.37 6.37
C CYS A 195 -15.89 9.14 5.04
N LEU A 196 -15.24 9.45 3.91
CA LEU A 196 -15.82 9.20 2.59
C LEU A 196 -16.12 7.72 2.36
N ALA A 197 -15.20 6.83 2.77
CA ALA A 197 -15.39 5.39 2.60
C ALA A 197 -16.53 4.84 3.48
N GLU A 198 -16.67 5.32 4.70
CA GLU A 198 -17.78 4.99 5.62
C GLU A 198 -19.13 5.51 5.11
N ALA A 199 -19.13 6.68 4.49
CA ALA A 199 -20.35 7.29 3.96
C ALA A 199 -20.83 6.67 2.63
N MET A 200 -19.99 5.87 1.97
CA MET A 200 -20.29 5.18 0.72
C MET A 200 -20.63 3.68 0.92
N LEU A 201 -20.65 3.21 2.17
CA LEU A 201 -21.17 1.88 2.56
C LEU A 201 -22.70 1.89 2.60
#